data_7207b31cd4d105ffd01437417e6da730
#
_entry.id   7207b31cd4d105ffd01437417e6da730
#
_cell.length_a   1.000
_cell.length_b   1.000
_cell.length_c   1.000
_cell.angle_alpha   90.00
_cell.angle_beta   90.00
_cell.angle_gamma   90.00
#
_symmetry.space_group_name_H-M   'P 1'
#
loop_
_entity.id
_entity.type
_entity.pdbx_description
1 polymer ?
#
loop_
_entity_poly.entity_id
_entity_poly.type
_entity_poly.pdbx_seq_one_letter_code
_entity_poly.pdbx_strand_id
1 'polypeptide(L)'
;MHPFRYEPAADTPAALALGAAAGAKYLGGGTNLVDLMRETIERPDILVDVSRLAGDITLDDHYGLIIGAGVKNTAAATDRLVRERFPLLSQAILAGASGQIRNVASVGGNVMQRTRCLYFFDDAARCNKREPGAGCDAVEGFNRNHAILGASPACVATHPSDMCVALAALGATVRVDGPHGERDIPIVDFHQLPGETPQIETVLRPGELIAAILLPANGVAARSSYRKVRDRSSYAFALVSVAAGLELEGDTIVDVRLALGGVAHKPWRAFIAETALKGGPATPAAFRQAAAAELASARPLRDNAFKIDLATRLIADTLEKLTQTAEPAQ
;
A
#
# COMPACT_ATOMS: atom_id res chain seq x y z
N MET A 1 -16.30 -1.77 22.52
CA MET A 1 -16.80 -1.70 21.12
C MET A 1 -18.13 -0.95 21.14
N HIS A 2 -18.30 0.05 20.27
CA HIS A 2 -19.56 0.81 20.14
C HIS A 2 -20.66 -0.10 19.55
N PRO A 3 -21.93 0.00 19.98
CA PRO A 3 -23.04 -0.71 19.35
C PRO A 3 -23.23 -0.31 17.88
N PHE A 4 -23.52 -1.27 17.01
CA PHE A 4 -23.69 -1.02 15.57
C PHE A 4 -24.79 -1.96 15.00
N ARG A 5 -25.35 -1.59 13.85
CA ARG A 5 -26.16 -2.50 13.03
C ARG A 5 -25.26 -3.20 12.01
N TYR A 6 -25.54 -4.47 11.75
CA TYR A 6 -24.85 -5.26 10.73
C TYR A 6 -25.80 -5.51 9.56
N GLU A 7 -25.41 -5.08 8.37
CA GLU A 7 -26.22 -5.11 7.16
C GLU A 7 -25.44 -5.79 6.02
N PRO A 8 -25.77 -7.05 5.68
CA PRO A 8 -25.15 -7.70 4.53
C PRO A 8 -25.70 -7.11 3.23
N ALA A 9 -24.80 -6.65 2.34
CA ALA A 9 -25.17 -6.16 1.03
C ALA A 9 -25.38 -7.34 0.06
N ALA A 10 -26.52 -7.34 -0.64
CA ALA A 10 -26.84 -8.36 -1.63
C ALA A 10 -26.03 -8.16 -2.94
N ASP A 11 -25.80 -6.92 -3.31
CA ASP A 11 -25.10 -6.48 -4.52
C ASP A 11 -24.44 -5.10 -4.32
N THR A 12 -23.73 -4.62 -5.35
CA THR A 12 -23.06 -3.30 -5.29
C THR A 12 -24.05 -2.14 -5.12
N PRO A 13 -25.20 -2.06 -5.83
CA PRO A 13 -26.20 -1.02 -5.60
C PRO A 13 -26.70 -0.98 -4.16
N ALA A 14 -26.99 -2.14 -3.56
CA ALA A 14 -27.42 -2.23 -2.16
C ALA A 14 -26.30 -1.77 -1.21
N ALA A 15 -25.04 -2.15 -1.48
CA ALA A 15 -23.89 -1.68 -0.69
C ALA A 15 -23.75 -0.16 -0.73
N LEU A 16 -23.84 0.46 -1.92
CA LEU A 16 -23.77 1.92 -2.08
C LEU A 16 -24.90 2.64 -1.36
N ALA A 17 -26.13 2.11 -1.46
CA ALA A 17 -27.30 2.68 -0.77
C ALA A 17 -27.13 2.66 0.76
N LEU A 18 -26.64 1.54 1.32
CA LEU A 18 -26.37 1.40 2.75
C LEU A 18 -25.17 2.24 3.19
N GLY A 19 -24.12 2.28 2.36
CA GLY A 19 -22.88 3.02 2.62
C GLY A 19 -23.02 4.54 2.56
N ALA A 20 -24.08 5.04 1.93
CA ALA A 20 -24.38 6.48 1.91
C ALA A 20 -24.91 7.01 3.26
N ALA A 21 -25.32 6.13 4.17
CA ALA A 21 -25.82 6.53 5.49
C ALA A 21 -24.67 7.09 6.35
N ALA A 22 -24.98 8.13 7.14
CA ALA A 22 -24.00 8.65 8.10
C ALA A 22 -23.59 7.55 9.10
N GLY A 23 -22.29 7.51 9.42
CA GLY A 23 -21.75 6.50 10.33
C GLY A 23 -21.60 5.09 9.73
N ALA A 24 -21.91 4.89 8.43
CA ALA A 24 -21.69 3.62 7.76
C ALA A 24 -20.22 3.39 7.43
N LYS A 25 -19.76 2.13 7.58
CA LYS A 25 -18.45 1.65 7.15
C LYS A 25 -18.59 0.31 6.42
N TYR A 26 -17.87 0.17 5.33
CA TYR A 26 -17.80 -1.10 4.61
C TYR A 26 -16.92 -2.12 5.34
N LEU A 27 -17.43 -3.34 5.46
CA LEU A 27 -16.76 -4.47 6.09
C LEU A 27 -16.41 -5.52 5.02
N GLY A 28 -15.13 -5.69 4.74
CA GLY A 28 -14.61 -6.82 3.95
C GLY A 28 -14.25 -8.00 4.87
N GLY A 29 -12.97 -8.33 4.99
CA GLY A 29 -12.50 -9.38 5.90
C GLY A 29 -12.43 -8.98 7.38
N GLY A 30 -12.64 -7.72 7.74
CA GLY A 30 -12.63 -7.24 9.12
C GLY A 30 -11.25 -7.17 9.79
N THR A 31 -10.19 -7.66 9.18
CA THR A 31 -8.85 -7.82 9.77
C THR A 31 -8.15 -6.51 10.14
N ASN A 32 -8.72 -5.36 9.78
CA ASN A 32 -8.28 -4.04 10.25
C ASN A 32 -9.43 -3.29 10.93
N LEU A 33 -10.61 -3.19 10.31
CA LEU A 33 -11.73 -2.42 10.84
C LEU A 33 -12.19 -2.94 12.20
N VAL A 34 -12.37 -4.27 12.35
CA VAL A 34 -12.81 -4.88 13.62
C VAL A 34 -11.76 -4.69 14.72
N ASP A 35 -10.47 -4.73 14.38
CA ASP A 35 -9.37 -4.45 15.29
C ASP A 35 -9.48 -3.01 15.84
N LEU A 36 -9.66 -2.02 14.95
CA LEU A 36 -9.86 -0.62 15.32
C LEU A 36 -11.15 -0.37 16.12
N MET A 37 -12.20 -1.14 15.83
CA MET A 37 -13.45 -1.07 16.60
C MET A 37 -13.29 -1.62 18.03
N ARG A 38 -12.47 -2.67 18.22
CA ARG A 38 -12.16 -3.22 19.55
C ARG A 38 -11.40 -2.20 20.41
N GLU A 39 -10.48 -1.48 19.80
CA GLU A 39 -9.73 -0.38 20.43
C GLU A 39 -10.53 0.93 20.50
N THR A 40 -11.81 0.92 20.10
CA THR A 40 -12.70 2.09 20.08
C THR A 40 -12.23 3.28 19.24
N ILE A 41 -11.28 3.06 18.34
CA ILE A 41 -10.77 4.06 17.37
C ILE A 41 -11.79 4.31 16.27
N GLU A 42 -12.36 3.21 15.74
CA GLU A 42 -13.49 3.28 14.80
C GLU A 42 -14.79 2.94 15.51
N ARG A 43 -15.81 3.78 15.31
CA ARG A 43 -17.11 3.67 15.98
C ARG A 43 -18.24 3.81 14.95
N PRO A 44 -18.34 2.88 13.98
CA PRO A 44 -19.42 2.93 13.00
C PRO A 44 -20.78 2.65 13.67
N ASP A 45 -21.83 3.30 13.18
CA ASP A 45 -23.22 3.00 13.54
C ASP A 45 -23.76 1.84 12.70
N ILE A 46 -23.22 1.67 11.48
CA ILE A 46 -23.62 0.64 10.52
C ILE A 46 -22.38 -0.01 9.93
N LEU A 47 -22.31 -1.34 9.99
CA LEU A 47 -21.37 -2.16 9.23
C LEU A 47 -22.06 -2.74 8.01
N VAL A 48 -21.66 -2.28 6.83
CA VAL A 48 -22.14 -2.79 5.55
C VAL A 48 -21.20 -3.92 5.10
N ASP A 49 -21.64 -5.16 5.22
CA ASP A 49 -20.83 -6.32 4.82
C ASP A 49 -20.83 -6.48 3.31
N VAL A 50 -19.65 -6.27 2.72
CA VAL A 50 -19.36 -6.41 1.29
C VAL A 50 -18.50 -7.65 1.00
N SER A 51 -18.34 -8.56 1.95
CA SER A 51 -17.45 -9.72 1.83
C SER A 51 -17.90 -10.73 0.75
N ARG A 52 -19.14 -10.64 0.30
CA ARG A 52 -19.74 -11.50 -0.73
C ARG A 52 -19.82 -10.83 -2.10
N LEU A 53 -19.44 -9.55 -2.21
CA LEU A 53 -19.39 -8.85 -3.48
C LEU A 53 -18.15 -9.26 -4.28
N ALA A 54 -18.19 -8.98 -5.60
CA ALA A 54 -17.28 -9.46 -6.63
C ALA A 54 -15.82 -9.71 -6.20
N GLY A 55 -15.38 -10.94 -6.40
CA GLY A 55 -14.07 -11.44 -6.03
C GLY A 55 -13.41 -12.24 -7.16
N ASP A 56 -13.47 -11.76 -8.41
CA ASP A 56 -12.87 -12.42 -9.57
C ASP A 56 -11.54 -11.77 -9.95
N ILE A 57 -10.68 -12.57 -10.59
CA ILE A 57 -9.43 -12.12 -11.21
C ILE A 57 -9.56 -12.42 -12.69
N THR A 58 -9.58 -11.38 -13.51
CA THR A 58 -9.84 -11.49 -14.94
C THR A 58 -8.82 -10.73 -15.78
N LEU A 59 -8.53 -11.23 -16.98
CA LEU A 59 -7.78 -10.49 -17.99
C LEU A 59 -8.75 -9.56 -18.73
N ASP A 60 -8.24 -8.38 -19.05
CA ASP A 60 -8.92 -7.37 -19.82
C ASP A 60 -7.95 -6.77 -20.84
N ASP A 61 -8.38 -6.64 -22.09
CA ASP A 61 -7.52 -6.18 -23.18
C ASP A 61 -7.09 -4.71 -23.04
N HIS A 62 -7.87 -3.91 -22.33
CA HIS A 62 -7.59 -2.49 -22.12
C HIS A 62 -6.80 -2.24 -20.83
N TYR A 63 -7.18 -2.90 -19.73
CA TYR A 63 -6.57 -2.68 -18.42
C TYR A 63 -5.46 -3.68 -18.06
N GLY A 64 -5.36 -4.79 -18.77
CA GLY A 64 -4.45 -5.88 -18.44
C GLY A 64 -5.04 -6.88 -17.45
N LEU A 65 -4.80 -6.75 -16.13
CA LEU A 65 -5.38 -7.62 -15.11
C LEU A 65 -6.30 -6.82 -14.17
N ILE A 66 -7.52 -7.31 -14.00
CA ILE A 66 -8.50 -6.77 -13.04
C ILE A 66 -8.61 -7.72 -11.86
N ILE A 67 -8.44 -7.20 -10.65
CA ILE A 67 -8.60 -7.94 -9.39
C ILE A 67 -9.74 -7.30 -8.61
N GLY A 68 -10.87 -7.99 -8.47
CA GLY A 68 -12.01 -7.51 -7.69
C GLY A 68 -11.65 -7.26 -6.22
N ALA A 69 -12.23 -6.21 -5.63
CA ALA A 69 -11.89 -5.78 -4.27
C ALA A 69 -12.23 -6.84 -3.20
N GLY A 70 -13.21 -7.73 -3.46
CA GLY A 70 -13.59 -8.84 -2.59
C GLY A 70 -12.62 -10.02 -2.60
N VAL A 71 -11.72 -10.13 -3.58
CA VAL A 71 -10.72 -11.21 -3.68
C VAL A 71 -9.92 -11.29 -2.40
N LYS A 72 -9.78 -12.51 -1.83
CA LYS A 72 -8.95 -12.71 -0.64
C LYS A 72 -7.47 -12.59 -0.99
N ASN A 73 -6.67 -12.02 -0.08
CA ASN A 73 -5.25 -11.81 -0.32
C ASN A 73 -4.51 -13.10 -0.68
N THR A 74 -4.84 -14.23 -0.04
CA THR A 74 -4.25 -15.53 -0.41
C THR A 74 -4.62 -15.92 -1.84
N ALA A 75 -5.89 -15.77 -2.23
CA ALA A 75 -6.34 -16.09 -3.58
C ALA A 75 -5.60 -15.23 -4.61
N ALA A 76 -5.51 -13.91 -4.39
CA ALA A 76 -4.74 -13.02 -5.26
C ALA A 76 -3.27 -13.42 -5.37
N ALA A 77 -2.61 -13.73 -4.24
CA ALA A 77 -1.19 -14.08 -4.22
C ALA A 77 -0.87 -15.43 -4.88
N THR A 78 -1.82 -16.37 -4.89
CA THR A 78 -1.63 -17.73 -5.44
C THR A 78 -2.24 -17.91 -6.83
N ASP A 79 -2.99 -16.93 -7.30
CA ASP A 79 -3.57 -16.94 -8.64
C ASP A 79 -2.49 -17.07 -9.73
N ARG A 80 -2.77 -17.87 -10.76
CA ARG A 80 -1.82 -18.16 -11.83
C ARG A 80 -1.47 -16.90 -12.63
N LEU A 81 -2.45 -16.08 -12.99
CA LEU A 81 -2.24 -14.85 -13.77
C LEU A 81 -1.41 -13.83 -12.98
N VAL A 82 -1.69 -13.69 -11.66
CA VAL A 82 -0.91 -12.80 -10.78
C VAL A 82 0.52 -13.28 -10.65
N ARG A 83 0.74 -14.59 -10.44
CA ARG A 83 2.09 -15.15 -10.28
C ARG A 83 2.94 -15.07 -11.54
N GLU A 84 2.33 -15.32 -12.70
CA GLU A 84 3.04 -15.35 -13.97
C GLU A 84 3.29 -13.93 -14.52
N ARG A 85 2.30 -13.04 -14.44
CA ARG A 85 2.36 -11.71 -15.05
C ARG A 85 2.81 -10.60 -14.09
N PHE A 86 2.54 -10.76 -12.81
CA PHE A 86 2.82 -9.75 -11.77
C PHE A 86 3.47 -10.38 -10.52
N PRO A 87 4.60 -11.10 -10.66
CA PRO A 87 5.24 -11.82 -9.54
C PRO A 87 5.56 -10.92 -8.36
N LEU A 88 5.88 -9.65 -8.61
CA LEU A 88 6.06 -8.61 -7.60
C LEU A 88 4.86 -8.49 -6.65
N LEU A 89 3.63 -8.51 -7.19
CA LEU A 89 2.41 -8.40 -6.38
C LEU A 89 2.22 -9.64 -5.50
N SER A 90 2.39 -10.83 -6.05
CA SER A 90 2.34 -12.09 -5.30
C SER A 90 3.34 -12.09 -4.14
N GLN A 91 4.61 -11.73 -4.41
CA GLN A 91 5.66 -11.63 -3.39
C GLN A 91 5.32 -10.65 -2.28
N ALA A 92 4.81 -9.46 -2.62
CA ALA A 92 4.43 -8.43 -1.66
C ALA A 92 3.28 -8.89 -0.75
N ILE A 93 2.23 -9.48 -1.32
CA ILE A 93 1.11 -10.00 -0.53
C ILE A 93 1.58 -11.11 0.41
N LEU A 94 2.42 -12.05 -0.06
CA LEU A 94 2.94 -13.15 0.74
C LEU A 94 3.92 -12.68 1.84
N ALA A 95 4.61 -11.56 1.65
CA ALA A 95 5.46 -10.94 2.66
C ALA A 95 4.66 -10.27 3.79
N GLY A 96 3.38 -9.98 3.55
CA GLY A 96 2.46 -9.33 4.51
C GLY A 96 1.70 -10.33 5.39
N ALA A 97 1.31 -9.88 6.57
CA ALA A 97 0.43 -10.58 7.51
C ALA A 97 0.85 -12.05 7.81
N SER A 98 -0.09 -12.88 8.25
CA SER A 98 0.01 -14.34 8.35
C SER A 98 -0.90 -15.00 7.31
N GLY A 99 -0.73 -16.32 7.08
CA GLY A 99 -1.61 -17.10 6.21
C GLY A 99 -3.09 -16.99 6.62
N GLN A 100 -3.36 -17.07 7.93
CA GLN A 100 -4.71 -16.97 8.48
C GLN A 100 -5.35 -15.60 8.17
N ILE A 101 -4.60 -14.51 8.37
CA ILE A 101 -5.11 -13.16 8.07
C ILE A 101 -5.31 -13.00 6.56
N ARG A 102 -4.37 -13.44 5.71
CA ARG A 102 -4.51 -13.34 4.26
C ARG A 102 -5.70 -14.14 3.69
N ASN A 103 -6.09 -15.23 4.34
CA ASN A 103 -7.24 -16.03 3.94
C ASN A 103 -8.59 -15.30 4.16
N VAL A 104 -8.61 -14.28 5.04
CA VAL A 104 -9.80 -13.51 5.40
C VAL A 104 -9.77 -12.11 4.81
N ALA A 105 -8.61 -11.45 4.86
CA ALA A 105 -8.41 -10.10 4.34
C ALA A 105 -8.67 -10.03 2.83
N SER A 106 -9.42 -9.03 2.40
CA SER A 106 -9.71 -8.74 0.99
C SER A 106 -8.71 -7.75 0.40
N VAL A 107 -8.59 -7.72 -0.93
CA VAL A 107 -7.76 -6.77 -1.67
C VAL A 107 -8.19 -5.33 -1.38
N GLY A 108 -9.48 -4.99 -1.48
CA GLY A 108 -9.98 -3.67 -1.14
C GLY A 108 -9.73 -3.29 0.31
N GLY A 109 -9.95 -4.22 1.26
CA GLY A 109 -9.65 -4.00 2.67
C GLY A 109 -8.16 -3.81 2.94
N ASN A 110 -7.28 -4.46 2.18
CA ASN A 110 -5.83 -4.27 2.29
C ASN A 110 -5.41 -2.87 1.82
N VAL A 111 -6.01 -2.35 0.74
CA VAL A 111 -5.77 -0.97 0.30
C VAL A 111 -6.19 0.03 1.38
N MET A 112 -7.28 -0.24 2.07
CA MET A 112 -7.88 0.62 3.11
C MET A 112 -7.30 0.44 4.50
N GLN A 113 -6.28 -0.41 4.69
CA GLN A 113 -5.74 -0.61 6.04
C GLN A 113 -5.07 0.66 6.58
N ARG A 114 -5.35 0.97 7.84
CA ARG A 114 -4.85 2.16 8.52
C ARG A 114 -3.49 1.88 9.18
N THR A 115 -2.80 2.95 9.55
CA THR A 115 -1.47 2.88 10.20
C THR A 115 -1.44 1.96 11.41
N ARG A 116 -0.24 1.45 11.74
CA ARG A 116 0.06 0.69 12.96
C ARG A 116 0.92 1.49 13.95
N CYS A 117 0.81 2.80 13.92
CA CYS A 117 1.43 3.69 14.87
C CYS A 117 0.95 3.38 16.30
N LEU A 118 1.86 3.16 17.24
CA LEU A 118 1.52 2.83 18.64
C LEU A 118 0.66 3.92 19.26
N TYR A 119 0.97 5.18 19.03
CA TYR A 119 0.23 6.33 19.55
C TYR A 119 -1.16 6.50 18.93
N PHE A 120 -1.41 5.93 17.76
CA PHE A 120 -2.73 5.86 17.16
C PHE A 120 -3.62 4.83 17.86
N PHE A 121 -3.03 3.74 18.37
CA PHE A 121 -3.73 2.68 19.08
C PHE A 121 -3.84 2.94 20.60
N ASP A 122 -3.04 3.84 21.15
CA ASP A 122 -3.06 4.22 22.56
C ASP A 122 -4.01 5.42 22.75
N ASP A 123 -5.13 5.22 23.45
CA ASP A 123 -6.14 6.26 23.69
C ASP A 123 -5.66 7.36 24.65
N ALA A 124 -4.64 7.10 25.49
CA ALA A 124 -4.00 8.09 26.34
C ALA A 124 -3.03 8.99 25.58
N ALA A 125 -2.55 8.61 24.39
CA ALA A 125 -1.61 9.39 23.62
C ALA A 125 -2.31 10.45 22.76
N ARG A 126 -1.65 11.59 22.56
CA ARG A 126 -2.13 12.64 21.64
C ARG A 126 -1.93 12.17 20.18
N CYS A 127 -3.00 12.19 19.39
CA CYS A 127 -2.96 11.75 18.01
C CYS A 127 -3.93 12.54 17.13
N ASN A 128 -3.40 13.41 16.26
CA ASN A 128 -4.18 14.21 15.31
C ASN A 128 -4.99 13.36 14.30
N LYS A 129 -4.56 12.12 14.06
CA LYS A 129 -5.27 11.19 13.19
C LYS A 129 -6.54 10.64 13.84
N ARG A 130 -6.54 10.49 15.14
CA ARG A 130 -7.68 10.03 15.95
C ARG A 130 -8.55 11.20 16.40
N GLU A 131 -7.91 12.29 16.86
CA GLU A 131 -8.56 13.50 17.36
C GLU A 131 -7.84 14.71 16.75
N PRO A 132 -8.43 15.34 15.71
CA PRO A 132 -7.83 16.50 15.05
C PRO A 132 -7.53 17.64 16.04
N GLY A 133 -6.29 18.13 16.02
CA GLY A 133 -5.84 19.20 16.91
C GLY A 133 -5.22 18.71 18.24
N ALA A 134 -5.29 17.43 18.59
CA ALA A 134 -4.73 16.90 19.84
C ALA A 134 -3.19 16.90 19.89
N GLY A 135 -2.52 16.90 18.72
CA GLY A 135 -1.07 16.79 18.64
C GLY A 135 -0.62 15.40 18.16
N CYS A 136 0.70 15.15 18.22
CA CYS A 136 1.29 13.88 17.78
C CYS A 136 2.44 13.48 18.71
N ASP A 137 2.20 12.60 19.67
CA ASP A 137 3.21 12.16 20.63
C ASP A 137 4.32 11.31 20.01
N ALA A 138 4.13 10.81 18.78
CA ALA A 138 5.16 10.08 18.06
C ALA A 138 6.38 10.94 17.67
N VAL A 139 6.21 12.26 17.51
CA VAL A 139 7.29 13.17 17.08
C VAL A 139 8.42 13.17 18.10
N GLU A 140 8.09 13.36 19.38
CA GLU A 140 9.06 13.40 20.49
C GLU A 140 9.21 12.05 21.22
N GLY A 141 8.31 11.10 20.93
CA GLY A 141 8.29 9.78 21.55
C GLY A 141 9.21 8.77 20.86
N PHE A 142 8.90 7.48 21.03
CA PHE A 142 9.57 6.39 20.31
C PHE A 142 9.10 6.33 18.87
N ASN A 143 10.01 6.64 17.90
CA ASN A 143 9.63 6.85 16.51
C ASN A 143 10.42 6.00 15.51
N ARG A 144 11.04 4.90 15.96
CA ARG A 144 11.82 3.98 15.13
C ARG A 144 11.09 3.50 13.86
N ASN A 145 9.79 3.26 13.95
CA ASN A 145 8.97 2.70 12.86
C ASN A 145 8.26 3.77 12.02
N HIS A 146 8.48 5.05 12.30
CA HIS A 146 7.76 6.15 11.67
C HIS A 146 8.41 6.61 10.36
N ALA A 147 7.71 7.52 9.67
CA ALA A 147 8.09 8.01 8.35
C ALA A 147 9.37 8.85 8.37
N ILE A 148 10.10 8.78 7.26
CA ILE A 148 11.25 9.63 6.94
C ILE A 148 11.00 10.49 5.68
N LEU A 149 9.93 10.18 4.92
CA LEU A 149 9.51 10.90 3.71
C LEU A 149 8.06 11.34 3.85
N GLY A 150 7.72 12.53 3.32
CA GLY A 150 6.36 13.03 3.22
C GLY A 150 5.60 13.19 4.54
N ALA A 151 6.27 13.14 5.68
CA ALA A 151 5.66 13.41 6.98
C ALA A 151 5.41 14.91 7.18
N SER A 152 4.56 15.24 8.16
CA SER A 152 4.31 16.61 8.59
C SER A 152 4.42 16.74 10.10
N PRO A 153 4.46 17.96 10.65
CA PRO A 153 4.38 18.17 12.11
C PRO A 153 3.10 17.59 12.72
N ALA A 154 2.03 17.45 11.93
CA ALA A 154 0.76 16.90 12.40
C ALA A 154 0.77 15.37 12.50
N CYS A 155 1.57 14.66 11.68
CA CYS A 155 1.62 13.19 11.72
C CYS A 155 2.86 12.63 11.03
N VAL A 156 3.52 11.67 11.68
CA VAL A 156 4.71 10.97 11.20
C VAL A 156 4.48 9.48 10.96
N ALA A 157 3.22 9.02 10.93
CA ALA A 157 2.87 7.62 10.74
C ALA A 157 3.25 7.09 9.36
N THR A 158 3.37 5.77 9.23
CA THR A 158 3.63 5.09 7.95
C THR A 158 2.42 4.29 7.49
N HIS A 159 2.28 4.11 6.18
CA HIS A 159 1.34 3.19 5.57
C HIS A 159 1.85 1.75 5.73
N PRO A 160 1.02 0.79 6.17
CA PRO A 160 1.50 -0.53 6.56
C PRO A 160 1.43 -1.60 5.46
N SER A 161 0.76 -1.33 4.33
CA SER A 161 0.48 -2.34 3.29
C SER A 161 1.68 -2.63 2.40
N ASP A 162 2.19 -3.85 2.44
CA ASP A 162 3.17 -4.37 1.50
C ASP A 162 2.59 -4.44 0.06
N MET A 163 1.33 -4.87 -0.07
CA MET A 163 0.62 -4.96 -1.34
C MET A 163 0.56 -3.59 -2.05
N CYS A 164 0.23 -2.53 -1.34
CA CYS A 164 0.13 -1.19 -1.92
C CYS A 164 1.48 -0.67 -2.44
N VAL A 165 2.60 -1.10 -1.86
CA VAL A 165 3.94 -0.77 -2.37
C VAL A 165 4.16 -1.41 -3.74
N ALA A 166 3.79 -2.69 -3.90
CA ALA A 166 3.84 -3.38 -5.19
C ALA A 166 2.89 -2.73 -6.21
N LEU A 167 1.66 -2.42 -5.81
CA LEU A 167 0.69 -1.73 -6.67
C LEU A 167 1.21 -0.37 -7.15
N ALA A 168 1.87 0.39 -6.29
CA ALA A 168 2.48 1.67 -6.67
C ALA A 168 3.60 1.49 -7.70
N ALA A 169 4.49 0.51 -7.54
CA ALA A 169 5.53 0.21 -8.51
C ALA A 169 4.95 -0.26 -9.85
N LEU A 170 3.90 -1.08 -9.83
CA LEU A 170 3.23 -1.59 -11.01
C LEU A 170 2.37 -0.54 -11.75
N GLY A 171 2.15 0.63 -11.16
CA GLY A 171 1.29 1.67 -11.74
C GLY A 171 -0.19 1.30 -11.72
N ALA A 172 -0.63 0.60 -10.68
CA ALA A 172 -2.01 0.17 -10.53
C ALA A 172 -2.98 1.35 -10.39
N THR A 173 -4.23 1.10 -10.75
CA THR A 173 -5.36 2.01 -10.57
C THR A 173 -6.39 1.38 -9.64
N VAL A 174 -6.96 2.17 -8.76
CA VAL A 174 -8.07 1.79 -7.88
C VAL A 174 -9.37 2.23 -8.55
N ARG A 175 -10.21 1.26 -8.89
CA ARG A 175 -11.57 1.53 -9.37
C ARG A 175 -12.51 1.64 -8.19
N VAL A 176 -13.31 2.68 -8.17
CA VAL A 176 -14.31 2.91 -7.13
C VAL A 176 -15.67 3.14 -7.73
N ASP A 177 -16.69 2.54 -7.12
CA ASP A 177 -18.09 2.80 -7.38
C ASP A 177 -18.63 3.78 -6.35
N GLY A 178 -19.49 4.69 -6.75
CA GLY A 178 -20.08 5.67 -5.87
C GLY A 178 -21.43 6.19 -6.34
N PRO A 179 -22.08 7.04 -5.53
CA PRO A 179 -23.39 7.63 -5.87
C PRO A 179 -23.41 8.42 -7.18
N HIS A 180 -22.23 8.85 -7.64
CA HIS A 180 -22.08 9.64 -8.88
C HIS A 180 -21.45 8.83 -10.03
N GLY A 181 -21.45 7.52 -9.94
CA GLY A 181 -20.87 6.60 -10.91
C GLY A 181 -19.48 6.10 -10.54
N GLU A 182 -18.89 5.37 -11.47
CA GLU A 182 -17.56 4.79 -11.38
C GLU A 182 -16.47 5.84 -11.66
N ARG A 183 -15.33 5.73 -10.99
CA ARG A 183 -14.11 6.48 -11.31
C ARG A 183 -12.85 5.67 -11.04
N ASP A 184 -11.83 5.92 -11.82
CA ASP A 184 -10.53 5.30 -11.75
C ASP A 184 -9.51 6.27 -11.13
N ILE A 185 -8.77 5.81 -10.10
CA ILE A 185 -7.83 6.62 -9.33
C ILE A 185 -6.46 5.93 -9.35
N PRO A 186 -5.41 6.55 -9.90
CA PRO A 186 -4.07 5.99 -9.77
C PRO A 186 -3.72 5.72 -8.30
N ILE A 187 -3.14 4.55 -7.98
CA ILE A 187 -2.83 4.18 -6.58
C ILE A 187 -1.91 5.20 -5.89
N VAL A 188 -1.04 5.86 -6.65
CA VAL A 188 -0.12 6.89 -6.13
C VAL A 188 -0.84 8.15 -5.67
N ASP A 189 -2.07 8.38 -6.16
CA ASP A 189 -2.92 9.52 -5.83
C ASP A 189 -4.07 9.14 -4.88
N PHE A 190 -4.26 7.84 -4.63
CA PHE A 190 -5.34 7.33 -3.80
C PHE A 190 -5.15 7.64 -2.31
N HIS A 191 -3.94 7.38 -1.79
CA HIS A 191 -3.61 7.70 -0.40
C HIS A 191 -3.01 9.10 -0.32
N GLN A 192 -3.35 9.84 0.75
CA GLN A 192 -2.91 11.21 0.96
C GLN A 192 -1.73 11.31 1.93
N LEU A 193 -0.86 12.29 1.72
CA LEU A 193 0.12 12.70 2.72
C LEU A 193 -0.61 13.45 3.86
N PRO A 194 -0.08 13.43 5.09
CA PRO A 194 -0.81 13.92 6.26
C PRO A 194 -1.09 15.42 6.22
N GLY A 195 -0.19 16.23 5.66
CA GLY A 195 -0.35 17.68 5.66
C GLY A 195 -0.79 18.19 7.03
N GLU A 196 -1.86 18.99 7.06
CA GLU A 196 -2.50 19.48 8.29
C GLU A 196 -3.71 18.63 8.71
N THR A 197 -4.15 17.69 7.86
CA THR A 197 -5.37 16.89 8.05
C THR A 197 -5.10 15.38 8.02
N PRO A 198 -4.28 14.83 8.94
CA PRO A 198 -3.86 13.43 8.91
C PRO A 198 -5.00 12.42 9.11
N GLN A 199 -6.16 12.84 9.58
CA GLN A 199 -7.37 12.02 9.68
C GLN A 199 -7.97 11.68 8.30
N ILE A 200 -7.64 12.44 7.23
CA ILE A 200 -8.05 12.16 5.86
C ILE A 200 -6.92 11.36 5.19
N GLU A 201 -7.10 10.06 5.05
CA GLU A 201 -6.05 9.15 4.59
C GLU A 201 -6.14 8.80 3.11
N THR A 202 -7.31 9.00 2.49
CA THR A 202 -7.58 8.67 1.08
C THR A 202 -8.44 9.72 0.42
N VAL A 203 -8.52 9.67 -0.91
CA VAL A 203 -9.38 10.53 -1.73
C VAL A 203 -10.79 9.98 -1.90
N LEU A 204 -11.17 8.92 -1.19
CA LEU A 204 -12.52 8.38 -1.22
C LEU A 204 -13.52 9.39 -0.66
N ARG A 205 -14.64 9.49 -1.31
CA ARG A 205 -15.79 10.30 -0.89
C ARG A 205 -16.74 9.45 -0.05
N PRO A 206 -17.57 10.06 0.79
CA PRO A 206 -18.61 9.34 1.52
C PRO A 206 -19.48 8.48 0.58
N GLY A 207 -19.71 7.24 0.93
CA GLY A 207 -20.49 6.28 0.15
C GLY A 207 -19.75 5.62 -1.02
N GLU A 208 -18.51 6.00 -1.34
CA GLU A 208 -17.72 5.29 -2.35
C GLU A 208 -17.17 3.97 -1.83
N LEU A 209 -17.21 2.94 -2.69
CA LEU A 209 -16.73 1.59 -2.45
C LEU A 209 -15.64 1.22 -3.45
N ILE A 210 -14.53 0.67 -3.00
CA ILE A 210 -13.53 0.09 -3.90
C ILE A 210 -14.15 -1.13 -4.58
N ALA A 211 -14.21 -1.11 -5.92
CA ALA A 211 -14.74 -2.17 -6.76
C ALA A 211 -13.64 -3.14 -7.21
N ALA A 212 -12.49 -2.61 -7.68
CA ALA A 212 -11.40 -3.41 -8.21
C ALA A 212 -10.05 -2.69 -8.15
N ILE A 213 -8.98 -3.46 -8.36
CA ILE A 213 -7.64 -2.98 -8.68
C ILE A 213 -7.33 -3.36 -10.13
N LEU A 214 -6.91 -2.39 -10.92
CA LEU A 214 -6.55 -2.53 -12.32
C LEU A 214 -5.02 -2.49 -12.45
N LEU A 215 -4.43 -3.48 -13.09
CA LEU A 215 -2.99 -3.61 -13.27
C LEU A 215 -2.67 -3.51 -14.77
N PRO A 216 -2.01 -2.44 -15.23
CA PRO A 216 -1.65 -2.31 -16.63
C PRO A 216 -0.60 -3.35 -17.02
N ALA A 217 -0.70 -3.88 -18.24
CA ALA A 217 0.37 -4.64 -18.82
C ALA A 217 1.59 -3.72 -19.04
N ASN A 218 2.75 -4.11 -18.50
CA ASN A 218 4.01 -3.36 -18.67
C ASN A 218 5.21 -4.31 -18.64
N GLY A 219 6.30 -3.93 -19.33
CA GLY A 219 7.51 -4.75 -19.49
C GLY A 219 8.25 -5.01 -18.18
N VAL A 220 8.16 -4.09 -17.22
CA VAL A 220 8.88 -4.22 -15.94
C VAL A 220 8.27 -5.26 -14.99
N ALA A 221 7.01 -5.66 -15.21
CA ALA A 221 6.34 -6.60 -14.32
C ALA A 221 7.00 -7.98 -14.30
N ALA A 222 7.49 -8.46 -15.45
CA ALA A 222 8.11 -9.77 -15.59
C ALA A 222 9.45 -9.87 -14.85
N ARG A 223 10.28 -8.81 -14.90
CA ARG A 223 11.55 -8.71 -14.18
C ARG A 223 11.39 -7.81 -12.97
N SER A 224 10.74 -8.33 -11.94
CA SER A 224 10.40 -7.54 -10.76
C SER A 224 10.58 -8.33 -9.46
N SER A 225 10.77 -7.61 -8.35
CA SER A 225 10.98 -8.20 -7.03
C SER A 225 10.45 -7.31 -5.92
N TYR A 226 9.93 -7.96 -4.87
CA TYR A 226 9.59 -7.30 -3.62
C TYR A 226 10.52 -7.76 -2.50
N ARG A 227 11.14 -6.81 -1.83
CA ARG A 227 12.04 -7.08 -0.70
C ARG A 227 11.61 -6.27 0.52
N LYS A 228 11.63 -6.93 1.68
CA LYS A 228 11.18 -6.37 2.95
C LYS A 228 12.20 -6.63 4.06
N VAL A 229 12.62 -5.56 4.71
CA VAL A 229 13.42 -5.64 5.94
C VAL A 229 12.50 -5.42 7.14
N ARG A 230 12.58 -6.30 8.12
CA ARG A 230 11.75 -6.33 9.32
C ARG A 230 12.51 -6.92 10.51
N ASP A 231 12.07 -6.64 11.72
CA ASP A 231 12.76 -7.01 12.96
C ASP A 231 12.68 -8.52 13.30
N ARG A 232 11.83 -9.29 12.61
CA ARG A 232 11.69 -10.75 12.78
C ARG A 232 11.35 -11.43 11.46
N SER A 233 11.54 -12.74 11.39
CA SER A 233 11.41 -13.52 10.15
C SER A 233 10.01 -13.56 9.54
N SER A 234 8.95 -13.38 10.35
CA SER A 234 7.56 -13.41 9.89
C SER A 234 6.68 -12.49 10.73
N TYR A 235 5.48 -12.20 10.23
CA TYR A 235 4.42 -11.46 10.93
C TYR A 235 4.92 -10.15 11.57
N ALA A 236 5.61 -9.34 10.79
CA ALA A 236 6.05 -8.00 11.17
C ALA A 236 5.87 -7.02 10.00
N PHE A 237 5.55 -5.78 10.32
CA PHE A 237 5.53 -4.69 9.35
C PHE A 237 6.96 -4.35 8.92
N ALA A 238 7.09 -3.73 7.75
CA ALA A 238 8.38 -3.34 7.23
C ALA A 238 9.00 -2.20 8.06
N LEU A 239 10.28 -2.31 8.37
CA LEU A 239 11.12 -1.14 8.67
C LEU A 239 11.30 -0.33 7.38
N VAL A 240 11.72 -1.03 6.31
CA VAL A 240 11.79 -0.54 4.93
C VAL A 240 11.44 -1.70 4.01
N SER A 241 10.69 -1.43 2.94
CA SER A 241 10.51 -2.36 1.85
C SER A 241 10.68 -1.68 0.50
N VAL A 242 11.03 -2.46 -0.50
CA VAL A 242 11.25 -2.03 -1.88
C VAL A 242 10.48 -2.95 -2.81
N ALA A 243 9.66 -2.36 -3.67
CA ALA A 243 9.10 -2.97 -4.86
C ALA A 243 9.84 -2.40 -6.07
N ALA A 244 10.48 -3.24 -6.85
CA ALA A 244 11.25 -2.83 -8.01
C ALA A 244 10.93 -3.69 -9.23
N GLY A 245 10.84 -3.05 -10.40
CA GLY A 245 10.78 -3.71 -11.71
C GLY A 245 11.77 -3.03 -12.65
N LEU A 246 12.38 -3.80 -13.55
CA LEU A 246 13.47 -3.37 -14.41
C LEU A 246 13.31 -3.95 -15.83
N GLU A 247 13.40 -3.10 -16.83
CA GLU A 247 13.46 -3.47 -18.25
C GLU A 247 14.79 -3.01 -18.84
N LEU A 248 15.50 -3.92 -19.51
CA LEU A 248 16.86 -3.68 -20.01
C LEU A 248 16.96 -3.97 -21.52
N GLU A 249 17.74 -3.17 -22.22
CA GLU A 249 18.33 -3.49 -23.52
C GLU A 249 19.85 -3.55 -23.36
N GLY A 250 20.41 -4.76 -23.36
CA GLY A 250 21.78 -4.97 -22.96
C GLY A 250 22.03 -4.47 -21.52
N ASP A 251 22.97 -3.55 -21.35
CA ASP A 251 23.28 -2.92 -20.06
C ASP A 251 22.54 -1.59 -19.84
N THR A 252 21.63 -1.19 -20.74
CA THR A 252 20.88 0.07 -20.65
C THR A 252 19.50 -0.14 -20.06
N ILE A 253 19.13 0.71 -19.11
CA ILE A 253 17.82 0.70 -18.48
C ILE A 253 16.79 1.38 -19.40
N VAL A 254 15.88 0.61 -19.97
CA VAL A 254 14.77 1.10 -20.81
C VAL A 254 13.65 1.66 -19.97
N ASP A 255 13.21 0.90 -18.98
CA ASP A 255 12.25 1.35 -17.97
C ASP A 255 12.59 0.77 -16.60
N VAL A 256 12.26 1.54 -15.58
CA VAL A 256 12.43 1.13 -14.16
C VAL A 256 11.25 1.66 -13.35
N ARG A 257 10.76 0.83 -12.46
CA ARG A 257 9.68 1.16 -11.53
C ARG A 257 10.14 0.85 -10.13
N LEU A 258 9.96 1.81 -9.22
CA LEU A 258 10.48 1.72 -7.87
C LEU A 258 9.49 2.34 -6.88
N ALA A 259 9.11 1.57 -5.86
CA ALA A 259 8.30 2.09 -4.76
C ALA A 259 8.81 1.59 -3.41
N LEU A 260 8.65 2.41 -2.37
CA LEU A 260 9.13 2.17 -1.02
C LEU A 260 7.96 2.02 -0.05
N GLY A 261 8.10 1.12 0.91
CA GLY A 261 7.18 0.95 2.04
C GLY A 261 7.87 1.13 3.38
N GLY A 262 7.08 1.41 4.41
CA GLY A 262 7.58 1.67 5.76
C GLY A 262 8.30 3.01 5.95
N VAL A 263 8.31 3.88 4.94
CA VAL A 263 9.06 5.15 4.93
C VAL A 263 8.18 6.40 4.86
N ALA A 264 6.90 6.27 4.48
CA ALA A 264 5.99 7.39 4.27
C ALA A 264 4.55 7.06 4.68
N HIS A 265 3.71 8.07 4.75
CA HIS A 265 2.28 7.98 5.08
C HIS A 265 1.45 7.28 4.00
N LYS A 266 2.00 7.15 2.81
CA LYS A 266 1.45 6.41 1.67
C LYS A 266 2.54 5.54 1.04
N PRO A 267 2.22 4.54 0.18
CA PRO A 267 3.20 3.88 -0.66
C PRO A 267 3.98 4.94 -1.43
N TRP A 268 5.30 4.94 -1.32
CA TRP A 268 6.13 6.02 -1.87
C TRP A 268 6.70 5.60 -3.21
N ARG A 269 6.20 6.16 -4.31
CA ARG A 269 6.78 5.96 -5.64
C ARG A 269 8.05 6.82 -5.78
N ALA A 270 9.16 6.18 -6.12
CA ALA A 270 10.49 6.82 -6.17
C ALA A 270 10.77 7.44 -7.55
N PHE A 271 9.97 8.44 -7.94
CA PHE A 271 10.04 9.07 -9.26
C PHE A 271 11.38 9.73 -9.56
N ILE A 272 12.08 10.28 -8.55
CA ILE A 272 13.39 10.91 -8.72
C ILE A 272 14.41 9.83 -9.11
N ALA A 273 14.41 8.69 -8.40
CA ALA A 273 15.30 7.58 -8.71
C ALA A 273 15.00 6.97 -10.08
N GLU A 274 13.72 6.78 -10.43
CA GLU A 274 13.31 6.28 -11.74
C GLU A 274 13.79 7.17 -12.87
N THR A 275 13.60 8.49 -12.73
CA THR A 275 14.04 9.47 -13.72
C THR A 275 15.57 9.49 -13.88
N ALA A 276 16.30 9.35 -12.78
CA ALA A 276 17.76 9.33 -12.80
C ALA A 276 18.35 8.06 -13.43
N LEU A 277 17.61 6.95 -13.42
CA LEU A 277 18.07 5.65 -13.93
C LEU A 277 17.70 5.42 -15.38
N LYS A 278 16.57 5.92 -15.83
CA LYS A 278 16.04 5.64 -17.18
C LYS A 278 16.98 6.19 -18.26
N GLY A 279 17.33 5.34 -19.23
CA GLY A 279 18.27 5.60 -20.31
C GLY A 279 19.75 5.52 -19.89
N GLY A 280 20.02 5.23 -18.62
CA GLY A 280 21.38 5.09 -18.06
C GLY A 280 21.84 3.63 -17.94
N PRO A 281 23.10 3.43 -17.50
CA PRO A 281 23.67 2.09 -17.36
C PRO A 281 23.13 1.38 -16.10
N ALA A 282 22.88 0.08 -16.23
CA ALA A 282 22.43 -0.79 -15.12
C ALA A 282 23.62 -1.19 -14.22
N THR A 283 24.20 -0.24 -13.49
CA THR A 283 25.38 -0.47 -12.65
C THR A 283 25.11 -0.22 -11.17
N PRO A 284 25.82 -0.90 -10.24
CA PRO A 284 25.68 -0.66 -8.80
C PRO A 284 25.96 0.80 -8.39
N ALA A 285 26.80 1.52 -9.13
CA ALA A 285 27.09 2.93 -8.87
C ALA A 285 25.87 3.80 -9.22
N ALA A 286 25.27 3.60 -10.40
CA ALA A 286 24.06 4.31 -10.84
C ALA A 286 22.89 4.04 -9.87
N PHE A 287 22.70 2.80 -9.43
CA PHE A 287 21.63 2.44 -8.48
C PHE A 287 21.80 3.14 -7.13
N ARG A 288 23.03 3.18 -6.58
CA ARG A 288 23.30 3.89 -5.33
C ARG A 288 23.10 5.41 -5.46
N GLN A 289 23.53 5.99 -6.57
CA GLN A 289 23.36 7.42 -6.83
C GLN A 289 21.88 7.80 -6.94
N ALA A 290 21.08 7.03 -7.67
CA ALA A 290 19.66 7.25 -7.82
C ALA A 290 18.90 7.08 -6.47
N ALA A 291 19.26 6.07 -5.69
CA ALA A 291 18.70 5.88 -4.36
C ALA A 291 19.02 7.05 -3.42
N ALA A 292 20.26 7.55 -3.45
CA ALA A 292 20.66 8.71 -2.66
C ALA A 292 19.92 9.99 -3.09
N ALA A 293 19.70 10.18 -4.39
CA ALA A 293 18.94 11.33 -4.92
C ALA A 293 17.47 11.29 -4.44
N GLU A 294 16.82 10.11 -4.47
CA GLU A 294 15.44 9.94 -3.97
C GLU A 294 15.33 10.27 -2.49
N LEU A 295 16.30 9.84 -1.69
CA LEU A 295 16.29 10.00 -0.23
C LEU A 295 16.87 11.32 0.25
N ALA A 296 17.33 12.21 -0.64
CA ALA A 296 17.88 13.53 -0.28
C ALA A 296 16.88 14.43 0.46
N SER A 297 15.59 14.24 0.21
CA SER A 297 14.50 14.97 0.89
C SER A 297 14.08 14.35 2.21
N ALA A 298 14.67 13.22 2.62
CA ALA A 298 14.29 12.55 3.86
C ALA A 298 14.52 13.44 5.09
N ARG A 299 13.57 13.36 6.04
CA ARG A 299 13.60 14.09 7.31
C ARG A 299 13.42 13.07 8.44
N PRO A 300 14.51 12.49 8.94
CA PRO A 300 14.44 11.52 10.01
C PRO A 300 14.09 12.18 11.33
N LEU A 301 13.51 11.39 12.21
CA LEU A 301 13.33 11.70 13.63
C LEU A 301 14.48 11.06 14.43
N ARG A 302 14.44 11.22 15.76
CA ARG A 302 15.49 10.76 16.67
C ARG A 302 15.88 9.28 16.47
N ASP A 303 14.89 8.39 16.30
CA ASP A 303 15.12 6.95 16.38
C ASP A 303 15.09 6.25 15.00
N ASN A 304 14.83 6.96 13.88
CA ASN A 304 14.62 6.35 12.57
C ASN A 304 15.59 6.78 11.46
N ALA A 305 16.66 7.49 11.79
CA ALA A 305 17.68 7.94 10.80
C ALA A 305 18.32 6.76 10.05
N PHE A 306 18.46 5.59 10.68
CA PHE A 306 18.99 4.37 10.06
C PHE A 306 18.21 3.93 8.82
N LYS A 307 16.94 4.32 8.67
CA LYS A 307 16.11 3.96 7.52
C LYS A 307 16.63 4.55 6.22
N ILE A 308 17.33 5.69 6.25
CA ILE A 308 17.92 6.32 5.06
C ILE A 308 18.96 5.39 4.45
N ASP A 309 19.97 4.97 5.25
CA ASP A 309 21.02 4.06 4.78
C ASP A 309 20.43 2.69 4.39
N LEU A 310 19.47 2.19 5.19
CA LEU A 310 18.81 0.92 4.93
C LEU A 310 18.07 0.94 3.60
N ALA A 311 17.29 1.99 3.32
CA ALA A 311 16.56 2.15 2.07
C ALA A 311 17.52 2.29 0.87
N THR A 312 18.58 3.11 0.99
CA THR A 312 19.59 3.27 -0.06
C THR A 312 20.21 1.94 -0.47
N ARG A 313 20.64 1.14 0.53
CA ARG A 313 21.24 -0.18 0.28
C ARG A 313 20.21 -1.17 -0.29
N LEU A 314 19.00 -1.17 0.25
CA LEU A 314 17.95 -2.09 -0.19
C LEU A 314 17.51 -1.83 -1.64
N ILE A 315 17.41 -0.55 -2.05
CA ILE A 315 17.14 -0.15 -3.43
C ILE A 315 18.25 -0.67 -4.34
N ALA A 316 19.51 -0.33 -4.05
CA ALA A 316 20.65 -0.68 -4.89
C ALA A 316 20.79 -2.21 -5.02
N ASP A 317 20.72 -2.95 -3.92
CA ASP A 317 20.83 -4.42 -3.91
C ASP A 317 19.63 -5.11 -4.60
N THR A 318 18.44 -4.52 -4.55
CA THR A 318 17.26 -5.05 -5.25
C THR A 318 17.42 -4.89 -6.76
N LEU A 319 17.82 -3.71 -7.23
CA LEU A 319 18.05 -3.44 -8.65
C LEU A 319 19.22 -4.27 -9.20
N GLU A 320 20.33 -4.38 -8.46
CA GLU A 320 21.48 -5.20 -8.84
C GLU A 320 21.09 -6.68 -9.02
N LYS A 321 20.28 -7.24 -8.13
CA LYS A 321 19.78 -8.61 -8.28
C LYS A 321 18.89 -8.78 -9.51
N LEU A 322 18.10 -7.78 -9.87
CA LEU A 322 17.27 -7.81 -11.06
C LEU A 322 18.09 -7.81 -12.36
N THR A 323 19.31 -7.21 -12.37
CA THR A 323 20.19 -7.31 -13.55
C THR A 323 20.75 -8.72 -13.76
N GLN A 324 20.87 -9.52 -12.69
CA GLN A 324 21.41 -10.88 -12.73
C GLN A 324 20.36 -11.94 -13.04
N THR A 325 19.08 -11.57 -12.99
CA THR A 325 17.98 -12.50 -13.31
C THR A 325 17.91 -12.68 -14.82
N ALA A 326 18.03 -13.93 -15.32
CA ALA A 326 17.85 -14.25 -16.73
C ALA A 326 16.46 -13.73 -17.21
N GLU A 327 16.39 -13.30 -18.48
CA GLU A 327 15.08 -12.99 -19.07
C GLU A 327 14.15 -14.19 -18.93
N PRO A 328 12.88 -13.99 -18.51
CA PRO A 328 11.91 -15.06 -18.60
C PRO A 328 11.84 -15.54 -20.04
N ALA A 329 11.94 -16.86 -20.25
CA ALA A 329 11.76 -17.45 -21.56
C ALA A 329 10.43 -16.96 -22.16
N GLN A 330 10.48 -16.41 -23.38
CA GLN A 330 9.33 -15.91 -24.12
C GLN A 330 8.32 -17.01 -24.40
#